data_d54748db2fde2166699afaea2ee9579e
#
_entry.id   d54748db2fde2166699afaea2ee9579e
#
_cell.length_a   1.000
_cell.length_b   1.000
_cell.length_c   1.000
_cell.angle_alpha   90.00
_cell.angle_beta   90.00
_cell.angle_gamma   90.00
#
_symmetry.space_group_name_H-M   'P 1'
#
loop_
_entity.id
_entity.type
_entity.pdbx_description
1 polymer ?
#
loop_
_entity_poly.entity_id
_entity_poly.type
_entity_poly.pdbx_seq_one_letter_code
_entity_poly.pdbx_strand_id
1 'polypeptide(L)'
;SWDERFAIADAMLLRRYEAGPSVDPEVARAWERIVASRGRVRVDELAVETGWSRTRLWSRFRSQIGLSPKRAARLVRFDHAAHHLAAGLSAAQVAAEGGYADQSHLHRDVRSFTGATPTAVAGAPWLAVDDVAWPGYRTFLQDGRP
;
A
#
# COMPACT_ATOMS: atom_id res chain seq x y z
N SER A 1 -7.60 -7.03 34.50
CA SER A 1 -7.97 -7.91 33.38
C SER A 1 -7.22 -7.52 32.11
N TRP A 2 -7.25 -8.34 31.09
CA TRP A 2 -6.69 -8.00 29.78
C TRP A 2 -7.49 -6.85 29.13
N ASP A 3 -8.78 -6.79 29.32
CA ASP A 3 -9.64 -5.73 28.81
C ASP A 3 -9.27 -4.35 29.38
N GLU A 4 -8.92 -4.26 30.66
CA GLU A 4 -8.41 -3.03 31.26
C GLU A 4 -7.07 -2.59 30.65
N ARG A 5 -6.18 -3.56 30.37
CA ARG A 5 -4.88 -3.27 29.74
C ARG A 5 -5.05 -2.78 28.31
N PHE A 6 -5.96 -3.38 27.54
CA PHE A 6 -6.29 -2.92 26.20
C PHE A 6 -6.94 -1.53 26.22
N ALA A 7 -7.88 -1.28 27.13
CA ALA A 7 -8.50 0.04 27.29
C ALA A 7 -7.48 1.13 27.63
N ILE A 8 -6.48 0.83 28.48
CA ILE A 8 -5.39 1.76 28.79
C ILE A 8 -4.52 1.99 27.56
N ALA A 9 -4.15 0.93 26.82
CA ALA A 9 -3.36 1.06 25.60
C ALA A 9 -4.08 1.88 24.53
N ASP A 10 -5.36 1.63 24.31
CA ASP A 10 -6.19 2.38 23.37
C ASP A 10 -6.29 3.86 23.75
N ALA A 11 -6.52 4.17 25.03
CA ALA A 11 -6.56 5.54 25.52
C ALA A 11 -5.21 6.26 25.35
N MET A 12 -4.09 5.57 25.56
CA MET A 12 -2.74 6.12 25.34
C MET A 12 -2.46 6.35 23.85
N LEU A 13 -2.86 5.42 22.98
CA LEU A 13 -2.72 5.54 21.53
C LEU A 13 -3.58 6.68 20.97
N LEU A 14 -4.83 6.80 21.42
CA LEU A 14 -5.72 7.89 21.05
C LEU A 14 -5.15 9.27 21.45
N ARG A 15 -4.70 9.42 22.71
CA ARG A 15 -4.05 10.65 23.16
C ARG A 15 -2.81 10.98 22.33
N ARG A 16 -2.02 9.99 21.96
CA ARG A 16 -0.82 10.19 21.14
C ARG A 16 -1.17 10.55 19.70
N TYR A 17 -2.25 10.00 19.16
CA TYR A 17 -2.79 10.34 17.84
C TYR A 17 -3.30 11.78 17.83
N GLU A 18 -4.08 12.19 18.83
CA GLU A 18 -4.62 13.56 18.96
C GLU A 18 -3.55 14.62 19.21
N ALA A 19 -2.49 14.28 19.94
CA ALA A 19 -1.34 15.14 20.24
C ALA A 19 -0.23 15.10 19.20
N GLY A 20 -0.33 14.17 18.21
CA GLY A 20 0.67 13.98 17.17
C GLY A 20 0.75 15.18 16.21
N PRO A 21 1.91 15.39 15.57
CA PRO A 21 2.01 16.41 14.55
C PRO A 21 1.03 16.10 13.42
N SER A 22 0.24 17.10 13.04
CA SER A 22 -0.67 16.97 11.89
C SER A 22 0.11 16.66 10.62
N VAL A 23 -0.39 15.71 9.83
CA VAL A 23 0.16 15.42 8.51
C VAL A 23 -0.13 16.61 7.59
N ASP A 24 0.86 17.07 6.84
CA ASP A 24 0.64 18.14 5.86
C ASP A 24 -0.47 17.72 4.87
N PRO A 25 -1.44 18.60 4.55
CA PRO A 25 -2.51 18.28 3.62
C PRO A 25 -2.02 17.76 2.26
N GLU A 26 -0.88 18.26 1.81
CA GLU A 26 -0.23 17.83 0.56
C GLU A 26 0.32 16.40 0.67
N VAL A 27 0.86 16.03 1.83
CA VAL A 27 1.33 14.65 2.08
C VAL A 27 0.14 13.70 2.15
N ALA A 28 -0.92 14.08 2.84
CA ALA A 28 -2.16 13.31 2.88
C ALA A 28 -2.75 13.11 1.48
N ARG A 29 -2.84 14.17 0.68
CA ARG A 29 -3.31 14.13 -0.71
C ARG A 29 -2.43 13.23 -1.59
N ALA A 30 -1.12 13.33 -1.45
CA ALA A 30 -0.20 12.46 -2.18
C ALA A 30 -0.39 10.99 -1.79
N TRP A 31 -0.60 10.68 -0.53
CA TRP A 31 -0.91 9.33 -0.06
C TRP A 31 -2.22 8.80 -0.64
N GLU A 32 -3.30 9.58 -0.53
CA GLU A 32 -4.61 9.22 -1.11
C GLU A 32 -4.50 8.94 -2.61
N ARG A 33 -3.74 9.76 -3.33
CA ARG A 33 -3.51 9.58 -4.77
C ARG A 33 -2.71 8.32 -5.09
N ILE A 34 -1.71 7.98 -4.27
CA ILE A 34 -0.97 6.71 -4.38
C ILE A 34 -1.92 5.52 -4.20
N VAL A 35 -2.76 5.55 -3.17
CA VAL A 35 -3.73 4.49 -2.88
C VAL A 35 -4.77 4.37 -4.00
N ALA A 36 -5.40 5.47 -4.39
CA ALA A 36 -6.42 5.51 -5.45
C ALA A 36 -5.90 5.04 -6.80
N SER A 37 -4.62 5.31 -7.12
CA SER A 37 -3.98 4.83 -8.35
C SER A 37 -3.49 3.38 -8.26
N ARG A 38 -3.66 2.72 -7.12
CA ARG A 38 -3.07 1.39 -6.84
C ARG A 38 -1.54 1.40 -7.04
N GLY A 39 -0.88 2.48 -6.62
CA GLY A 39 0.57 2.65 -6.75
C GLY A 39 1.09 2.89 -8.17
N ARG A 40 0.22 3.22 -9.13
CA ARG A 40 0.61 3.48 -10.54
C ARG A 40 0.99 4.93 -10.80
N VAL A 41 0.60 5.86 -9.92
CA VAL A 41 0.94 7.29 -10.07
C VAL A 41 2.45 7.51 -10.05
N ARG A 42 2.90 8.44 -10.87
CA ARG A 42 4.32 8.85 -10.91
C ARG A 42 4.59 9.95 -9.88
N VAL A 43 5.79 9.97 -9.34
CA VAL A 43 6.20 11.00 -8.36
C VAL A 43 6.13 12.41 -8.96
N ASP A 44 6.38 12.55 -10.25
CA ASP A 44 6.30 13.84 -10.96
C ASP A 44 4.84 14.35 -10.99
N GLU A 45 3.87 13.46 -11.19
CA GLU A 45 2.44 13.80 -11.14
C GLU A 45 2.04 14.25 -9.74
N LEU A 46 2.49 13.54 -8.71
CA LEU A 46 2.25 13.91 -7.31
C LEU A 46 2.81 15.29 -6.98
N ALA A 47 4.01 15.60 -7.48
CA ALA A 47 4.63 16.91 -7.27
C ALA A 47 3.79 18.04 -7.91
N VAL A 48 3.30 17.81 -9.13
CA VAL A 48 2.41 18.76 -9.83
C VAL A 48 1.09 18.92 -9.07
N GLU A 49 0.43 17.81 -8.68
CA GLU A 49 -0.87 17.83 -8.00
C GLU A 49 -0.80 18.51 -6.61
N THR A 50 0.34 18.40 -5.92
CA THR A 50 0.55 19.03 -4.62
C THR A 50 1.08 20.46 -4.71
N GLY A 51 1.54 20.91 -5.88
CA GLY A 51 2.19 22.20 -6.06
C GLY A 51 3.58 22.31 -5.41
N TRP A 52 4.18 21.17 -5.04
CA TRP A 52 5.51 21.13 -4.44
C TRP A 52 6.58 20.66 -5.42
N SER A 53 7.83 21.08 -5.18
CA SER A 53 8.96 20.45 -5.87
C SER A 53 9.11 18.98 -5.44
N ARG A 54 9.67 18.15 -6.32
CA ARG A 54 9.94 16.72 -6.00
C ARG A 54 10.78 16.56 -4.74
N THR A 55 11.76 17.41 -4.52
CA THR A 55 12.61 17.40 -3.33
C THR A 55 11.82 17.67 -2.06
N ARG A 56 10.94 18.69 -2.08
CA ARG A 56 10.09 19.03 -0.94
C ARG A 56 9.10 17.90 -0.65
N LEU A 57 8.41 17.40 -1.66
CA LEU A 57 7.48 16.27 -1.52
C LEU A 57 8.19 15.06 -0.94
N TRP A 58 9.36 14.69 -1.47
CA TRP A 58 10.13 13.54 -1.00
C TRP A 58 10.52 13.69 0.48
N SER A 59 11.06 14.85 0.87
CA SER A 59 11.50 15.11 2.23
C SER A 59 10.34 15.09 3.23
N ARG A 60 9.25 15.81 2.95
CA ARG A 60 8.08 15.91 3.83
C ARG A 60 7.33 14.59 3.92
N PHE A 61 7.10 13.91 2.80
CA PHE A 61 6.44 12.62 2.76
C PHE A 61 7.25 11.59 3.57
N ARG A 62 8.57 11.53 3.38
CA ARG A 62 9.42 10.59 4.13
C ARG A 62 9.43 10.89 5.62
N SER A 63 9.47 12.16 6.04
CA SER A 63 9.48 12.53 7.46
C SER A 63 8.17 12.19 8.18
N GLN A 64 7.04 12.22 7.46
CA GLN A 64 5.71 12.01 8.06
C GLN A 64 5.17 10.59 7.87
N ILE A 65 5.46 9.95 6.74
CA ILE A 65 5.01 8.58 6.41
C ILE A 65 6.09 7.52 6.71
N GLY A 66 7.35 7.92 6.82
CA GLY A 66 8.47 6.99 7.01
C GLY A 66 9.03 6.36 5.73
N LEU A 67 8.35 6.51 4.60
CA LEU A 67 8.73 5.98 3.28
C LEU A 67 8.86 7.12 2.27
N SER A 68 9.70 6.94 1.25
CA SER A 68 9.67 7.85 0.11
C SER A 68 8.40 7.63 -0.73
N PRO A 69 7.88 8.65 -1.46
CA PRO A 69 6.69 8.50 -2.31
C PRO A 69 6.81 7.33 -3.30
N LYS A 70 7.99 7.16 -3.90
CA LYS A 70 8.27 6.05 -4.82
C LYS A 70 8.18 4.68 -4.14
N ARG A 71 8.70 4.57 -2.91
CA ARG A 71 8.65 3.30 -2.16
C ARG A 71 7.23 2.99 -1.69
N ALA A 72 6.49 4.01 -1.26
CA ALA A 72 5.09 3.89 -0.90
C ALA A 72 4.24 3.43 -2.10
N ALA A 73 4.41 4.03 -3.26
CA ALA A 73 3.71 3.62 -4.48
C ALA A 73 4.05 2.16 -4.89
N ARG A 74 5.33 1.76 -4.78
CA ARG A 74 5.72 0.36 -5.01
C ARG A 74 5.08 -0.60 -4.02
N LEU A 75 4.99 -0.23 -2.75
CA LEU A 75 4.38 -1.05 -1.71
C LEU A 75 2.89 -1.25 -1.97
N VAL A 76 2.16 -0.17 -2.26
CA VAL A 76 0.72 -0.23 -2.60
C VAL A 76 0.50 -1.08 -3.85
N ARG A 77 1.33 -0.93 -4.89
CA ARG A 77 1.24 -1.76 -6.10
C ARG A 77 1.51 -3.23 -5.82
N PHE A 78 2.54 -3.52 -5.01
CA PHE A 78 2.86 -4.88 -4.58
C PHE A 78 1.71 -5.51 -3.79
N ASP A 79 1.11 -4.77 -2.87
CA ASP A 79 0.00 -5.24 -2.06
C ASP A 79 -1.21 -5.66 -2.93
N HIS A 80 -1.61 -4.84 -3.90
CA HIS A 80 -2.62 -5.23 -4.87
C HIS A 80 -2.22 -6.46 -5.69
N ALA A 81 -0.97 -6.55 -6.14
CA ALA A 81 -0.48 -7.70 -6.88
C ALA A 81 -0.52 -8.99 -6.05
N ALA A 82 -0.13 -8.91 -4.77
CA ALA A 82 -0.17 -10.05 -3.85
C ALA A 82 -1.59 -10.60 -3.67
N HIS A 83 -2.58 -9.71 -3.53
CA HIS A 83 -3.98 -10.11 -3.43
C HIS A 83 -4.51 -10.76 -4.71
N HIS A 84 -4.15 -10.24 -5.89
CA HIS A 84 -4.50 -10.86 -7.17
C HIS A 84 -3.87 -12.25 -7.34
N LEU A 85 -2.60 -12.41 -6.97
CA LEU A 85 -1.94 -13.72 -6.96
C LEU A 85 -2.65 -14.70 -6.03
N ALA A 86 -3.03 -14.27 -4.82
CA ALA A 86 -3.77 -15.09 -3.87
C ALA A 86 -5.19 -15.44 -4.37
N ALA A 87 -5.81 -14.58 -5.18
CA ALA A 87 -7.07 -14.84 -5.84
C ALA A 87 -6.96 -15.81 -7.04
N GLY A 88 -5.75 -16.26 -7.38
CA GLY A 88 -5.49 -17.26 -8.41
C GLY A 88 -5.16 -16.71 -9.80
N LEU A 89 -4.97 -15.38 -9.95
CA LEU A 89 -4.52 -14.81 -11.22
C LEU A 89 -3.07 -15.24 -11.50
N SER A 90 -2.76 -15.51 -12.76
CA SER A 90 -1.39 -15.80 -13.16
C SER A 90 -0.49 -14.56 -13.02
N ALA A 91 0.81 -14.79 -12.81
CA ALA A 91 1.78 -13.69 -12.71
C ALA A 91 1.81 -12.80 -13.97
N ALA A 92 1.52 -13.37 -15.14
CA ALA A 92 1.42 -12.62 -16.39
C ALA A 92 0.20 -11.66 -16.39
N GLN A 93 -0.96 -12.14 -15.96
CA GLN A 93 -2.17 -11.32 -15.81
C GLN A 93 -1.96 -10.20 -14.76
N VAL A 94 -1.43 -10.56 -13.58
CA VAL A 94 -1.14 -9.59 -12.52
C VAL A 94 -0.16 -8.52 -12.99
N ALA A 95 0.87 -8.88 -13.76
CA ALA A 95 1.80 -7.91 -14.31
C ALA A 95 1.12 -6.96 -15.31
N ALA A 96 0.30 -7.48 -16.21
CA ALA A 96 -0.42 -6.69 -17.22
C ALA A 96 -1.40 -5.71 -16.59
N GLU A 97 -2.17 -6.14 -15.58
CA GLU A 97 -3.20 -5.33 -14.93
C GLU A 97 -2.64 -4.41 -13.83
N GLY A 98 -1.55 -4.83 -13.17
CA GLY A 98 -0.97 -4.17 -12.01
C GLY A 98 -0.05 -2.98 -12.32
N GLY A 99 0.14 -2.62 -13.60
CA GLY A 99 1.04 -1.52 -13.99
C GLY A 99 2.52 -1.87 -13.87
N TYR A 100 2.86 -3.15 -13.99
CA TYR A 100 4.24 -3.62 -14.17
C TYR A 100 4.59 -3.58 -15.66
N ALA A 101 5.86 -3.30 -15.97
CA ALA A 101 6.33 -3.29 -17.35
C ALA A 101 6.25 -4.70 -17.99
N ASP A 102 6.55 -5.72 -17.17
CA ASP A 102 6.55 -7.13 -17.55
C ASP A 102 6.47 -8.02 -16.29
N GLN A 103 6.36 -9.33 -16.51
CA GLN A 103 6.34 -10.33 -15.43
C GLN A 103 7.66 -10.34 -14.63
N SER A 104 8.79 -10.05 -15.24
CA SER A 104 10.08 -9.98 -14.54
C SER A 104 10.15 -8.82 -13.57
N HIS A 105 9.52 -7.69 -13.90
CA HIS A 105 9.37 -6.56 -13.01
C HIS A 105 8.51 -6.92 -11.78
N LEU A 106 7.38 -7.60 -11.98
CA LEU A 106 6.56 -8.13 -10.89
C LEU A 106 7.38 -9.08 -10.00
N HIS A 107 8.10 -10.04 -10.58
CA HIS A 107 8.93 -10.98 -9.82
C HIS A 107 9.98 -10.28 -8.97
N ARG A 108 10.64 -9.24 -9.49
CA ARG A 108 11.63 -8.44 -8.74
C ARG A 108 10.98 -7.69 -7.58
N ASP A 109 9.81 -7.09 -7.78
CA ASP A 109 9.08 -6.38 -6.73
C ASP A 109 8.61 -7.36 -5.63
N VAL A 110 7.99 -8.48 -5.99
CA VAL A 110 7.56 -9.51 -5.04
C VAL A 110 8.75 -9.98 -4.21
N ARG A 111 9.86 -10.34 -4.86
CA ARG A 111 11.06 -10.81 -4.16
C ARG A 111 11.70 -9.74 -3.28
N SER A 112 11.66 -8.47 -3.70
CA SER A 112 12.18 -7.34 -2.92
C SER A 112 11.42 -7.10 -1.62
N PHE A 113 10.11 -7.39 -1.59
CA PHE A 113 9.27 -7.17 -0.42
C PHE A 113 9.14 -8.41 0.48
N THR A 114 9.17 -9.62 -0.09
CA THR A 114 8.86 -10.86 0.63
C THR A 114 10.02 -11.84 0.72
N GLY A 115 11.05 -11.70 -0.11
CA GLY A 115 12.07 -12.71 -0.27
C GLY A 115 11.61 -13.95 -1.06
N ALA A 116 10.33 -14.06 -1.43
CA ALA A 116 9.70 -15.22 -2.03
C ALA A 116 9.39 -15.03 -3.54
N THR A 117 8.94 -16.09 -4.18
CA THR A 117 8.43 -16.04 -5.56
C THR A 117 6.93 -15.67 -5.59
N PRO A 118 6.38 -15.17 -6.70
CA PRO A 118 4.94 -14.93 -6.83
C PRO A 118 4.08 -16.16 -6.51
N THR A 119 4.50 -17.34 -6.92
CA THR A 119 3.80 -18.60 -6.61
C THR A 119 3.77 -18.89 -5.10
N ALA A 120 4.90 -18.68 -4.43
CA ALA A 120 4.96 -18.85 -2.97
C ALA A 120 4.11 -17.84 -2.23
N VAL A 121 4.06 -16.61 -2.71
CA VAL A 121 3.19 -15.55 -2.16
C VAL A 121 1.71 -15.91 -2.36
N ALA A 122 1.33 -16.41 -3.55
CA ALA A 122 -0.05 -16.81 -3.83
C ALA A 122 -0.59 -17.88 -2.87
N GLY A 123 0.28 -18.81 -2.43
CA GLY A 123 -0.10 -19.86 -1.47
C GLY A 123 0.08 -19.49 0.01
N ALA A 124 0.46 -18.27 0.33
CA ALA A 124 0.79 -17.87 1.69
C ALA A 124 -0.47 -17.61 2.53
N PRO A 125 -0.66 -18.27 3.68
CA PRO A 125 -1.88 -18.16 4.50
C PRO A 125 -2.06 -16.77 5.14
N TRP A 126 -1.01 -15.99 5.26
CA TRP A 126 -1.06 -14.61 5.82
C TRP A 126 -1.74 -13.60 4.88
N LEU A 127 -1.96 -13.96 3.61
CA LEU A 127 -2.76 -13.15 2.67
C LEU A 127 -4.28 -13.38 2.83
N ALA A 128 -4.68 -14.39 3.57
CA ALA A 128 -6.06 -14.55 4.02
C ALA A 128 -6.38 -13.54 5.15
N VAL A 129 -6.15 -12.27 4.87
CA VAL A 129 -6.21 -11.19 5.87
C VAL A 129 -7.62 -10.74 6.12
N ASP A 130 -7.83 -10.42 7.37
CA ASP A 130 -9.07 -10.00 7.96
C ASP A 130 -9.76 -8.85 7.20
N ASP A 131 -11.08 -8.97 7.13
CA ASP A 131 -11.96 -7.96 6.52
C ASP A 131 -11.89 -6.59 7.23
N VAL A 132 -11.26 -6.52 8.41
CA VAL A 132 -11.11 -5.29 9.20
C VAL A 132 -9.95 -4.43 8.69
N ALA A 133 -8.83 -5.06 8.33
CA ALA A 133 -7.69 -4.35 7.75
C ALA A 133 -7.95 -3.93 6.29
N TRP A 134 -8.88 -4.64 5.59
CA TRP A 134 -9.20 -4.40 4.18
C TRP A 134 -10.71 -4.44 3.92
N PRO A 135 -11.47 -3.40 4.30
CA PRO A 135 -12.93 -3.39 4.13
C PRO A 135 -13.41 -3.47 2.68
N GLY A 136 -12.55 -3.27 1.70
CA GLY A 136 -12.84 -3.40 0.27
C GLY A 136 -12.49 -4.75 -0.36
N TYR A 137 -11.93 -5.69 0.39
CA TYR A 137 -11.41 -6.94 -0.17
C TYR A 137 -12.50 -7.83 -0.82
N ARG A 138 -13.69 -7.90 -0.23
CA ARG A 138 -14.81 -8.67 -0.81
C ARG A 138 -15.33 -8.08 -2.10
N THR A 139 -15.43 -6.76 -2.20
CA THR A 139 -15.82 -6.06 -3.42
C THR A 139 -14.81 -6.31 -4.53
N PHE A 140 -13.54 -6.34 -4.18
CA PHE A 140 -12.43 -6.60 -5.08
C PHE A 140 -12.45 -8.00 -5.71
N LEU A 141 -12.85 -9.03 -4.94
CA LEU A 141 -12.99 -10.41 -5.43
C LEU A 141 -14.24 -10.60 -6.30
N GLN A 142 -15.29 -9.79 -6.10
CA GLN A 142 -16.53 -9.86 -6.88
C GLN A 142 -16.38 -9.19 -8.25
N ASP A 143 -15.62 -8.10 -8.34
CA ASP A 143 -15.38 -7.37 -9.59
C ASP A 143 -14.35 -8.07 -10.52
N GLY A 144 -13.63 -9.07 -10.01
CA GLY A 144 -12.59 -9.82 -10.73
C GLY A 144 -13.05 -11.16 -11.34
N ARG A 145 -14.36 -11.47 -11.36
CA ARG A 145 -14.88 -12.62 -12.10
C ARG A 145 -15.30 -12.19 -13.51
N PRO A 146 -14.83 -12.91 -14.54
CA PRO A 146 -15.29 -12.72 -15.92
C PRO A 146 -16.77 -13.04 -16.06
#